data_0789d87017e86cc140b6ea79fd3b3d28
#
_entry.id   0789d87017e86cc140b6ea79fd3b3d28
#
_cell.length_a   1.000
_cell.length_b   1.000
_cell.length_c   1.000
_cell.angle_alpha   90.00
_cell.angle_beta   90.00
_cell.angle_gamma   90.00
#
_symmetry.space_group_name_H-M   'P 1'
#
loop_
_entity.id
_entity.type
_entity.pdbx_description
1 polymer ?
#
loop_
_entity_poly.entity_id
_entity_poly.type
_entity_poly.pdbx_seq_one_letter_code
_entity_poly.pdbx_strand_id
1 'polypeptide(L)'
;SNYLVQFPVNYFNLEQVLTYGAFTYPITFFITDLSNRAYGKIVARKVVYIGFVIGILLTLFISTNFSDIISIRIAIGSGLAFFIAHNIDIKIFDSLRKLHWSVAPLSSSVFGSIIDTFLFFSIAFYGTDVPWLTLALGDLTVKLIIALLMLIPFRILIKNIRDYSQNT
;
A
#
# COMPACT_ATOMS: atom_id res chain seq x y z
N SER A 1 4.89 -5.87 -6.36
CA SER A 1 5.73 -4.99 -5.50
C SER A 1 6.83 -5.76 -4.80
N ASN A 2 6.59 -6.96 -4.22
CA ASN A 2 7.59 -7.71 -3.45
C ASN A 2 8.86 -8.06 -4.24
N TYR A 3 8.74 -8.34 -5.52
CA TYR A 3 9.89 -8.50 -6.41
C TYR A 3 10.62 -7.16 -6.61
N LEU A 4 9.89 -6.09 -6.81
CA LEU A 4 10.44 -4.76 -7.07
C LEU A 4 11.09 -4.12 -5.84
N VAL A 5 10.72 -4.52 -4.63
CA VAL A 5 11.34 -4.01 -3.39
C VAL A 5 12.78 -4.50 -3.21
N GLN A 6 13.14 -5.58 -3.87
CA GLN A 6 14.51 -6.11 -3.85
C GLN A 6 15.47 -5.33 -4.78
N PHE A 7 14.94 -4.45 -5.62
CA PHE A 7 15.73 -3.65 -6.56
C PHE A 7 15.78 -2.20 -6.09
N PRO A 8 16.96 -1.70 -5.68
CA PRO A 8 17.16 -0.28 -5.39
C PRO A 8 17.12 0.54 -6.68
N VAL A 9 16.71 1.79 -6.55
CA VAL A 9 16.70 2.75 -7.67
C VAL A 9 18.12 3.27 -7.90
N ASN A 10 18.79 2.78 -8.94
CA ASN A 10 20.20 3.11 -9.26
C ASN A 10 20.38 4.47 -9.96
N TYR A 11 19.39 5.36 -9.90
CA TYR A 11 19.47 6.71 -10.45
C TYR A 11 19.62 7.72 -9.33
N PHE A 12 20.47 8.76 -9.56
CA PHE A 12 20.69 9.86 -8.61
C PHE A 12 21.18 9.44 -7.21
N ASN A 13 21.92 8.34 -7.09
CA ASN A 13 22.37 7.77 -5.80
C ASN A 13 21.23 7.47 -4.81
N LEU A 14 20.04 7.15 -5.30
CA LEU A 14 18.87 6.82 -4.47
C LEU A 14 18.82 5.36 -4.02
N GLU A 15 19.81 4.55 -4.37
CA GLU A 15 19.87 3.12 -4.06
C GLU A 15 19.82 2.79 -2.55
N GLN A 16 20.29 3.72 -1.70
CA GLN A 16 20.26 3.58 -0.24
C GLN A 16 18.97 4.11 0.39
N VAL A 17 18.11 4.74 -0.40
CA VAL A 17 16.93 5.47 0.10
C VAL A 17 15.63 4.95 -0.51
N LEU A 18 15.67 4.34 -1.71
CA LEU A 18 14.48 4.06 -2.48
C LEU A 18 14.55 2.73 -3.24
N THR A 19 13.44 2.00 -3.25
CA THR A 19 13.25 0.81 -4.07
C THR A 19 12.10 1.00 -5.07
N TYR A 20 12.12 0.23 -6.17
CA TYR A 20 11.02 0.28 -7.17
C TYR A 20 9.67 -0.16 -6.60
N GLY A 21 9.65 -0.86 -5.47
CA GLY A 21 8.42 -1.25 -4.76
C GLY A 21 7.58 -0.06 -4.34
N ALA A 22 8.21 1.06 -3.95
CA ALA A 22 7.54 2.26 -3.47
C ALA A 22 6.54 2.86 -4.47
N PHE A 23 6.77 2.69 -5.77
CA PHE A 23 5.91 3.24 -6.82
C PHE A 23 4.64 2.42 -7.09
N THR A 24 4.62 1.15 -6.73
CA THR A 24 3.49 0.25 -7.04
C THR A 24 2.45 0.18 -5.94
N TYR A 25 2.85 0.35 -4.69
CA TYR A 25 1.95 0.26 -3.53
C TYR A 25 0.81 1.28 -3.52
N PRO A 26 1.03 2.58 -3.81
CA PRO A 26 -0.05 3.57 -3.77
C PRO A 26 -1.21 3.28 -4.74
N ILE A 27 -0.94 2.53 -5.82
CA ILE A 27 -1.99 2.10 -6.76
C ILE A 27 -2.97 1.14 -6.06
N THR A 28 -2.49 0.31 -5.16
CA THR A 28 -3.35 -0.63 -4.42
C THR A 28 -4.27 0.09 -3.44
N PHE A 29 -3.79 1.12 -2.75
CA PHE A 29 -4.63 1.98 -1.90
C PHE A 29 -5.67 2.72 -2.74
N PHE A 30 -5.27 3.28 -3.88
CA PHE A 30 -6.18 3.95 -4.80
C PHE A 30 -7.34 3.05 -5.27
N ILE A 31 -7.06 1.80 -5.64
CA ILE A 31 -8.08 0.82 -6.02
C ILE A 31 -9.00 0.49 -4.83
N THR A 32 -8.43 0.36 -3.63
CA THR A 32 -9.19 0.11 -2.40
C THR A 32 -10.12 1.26 -2.09
N ASP A 33 -9.64 2.50 -2.18
CA ASP A 33 -10.41 3.72 -1.95
C ASP A 33 -11.56 3.87 -2.94
N LEU A 34 -11.30 3.65 -4.24
CA LEU A 34 -12.35 3.65 -5.28
C LEU A 34 -13.40 2.59 -5.02
N SER A 35 -12.98 1.37 -4.65
CA SER A 35 -13.89 0.28 -4.33
C SER A 35 -14.74 0.61 -3.10
N ASN A 36 -14.14 1.23 -2.08
CA ASN A 36 -14.83 1.65 -0.88
C ASN A 36 -15.82 2.79 -1.17
N ARG A 37 -15.45 3.74 -2.01
CA ARG A 37 -16.33 4.85 -2.42
C ARG A 37 -17.55 4.36 -3.18
N ALA A 38 -17.34 3.47 -4.16
CA ALA A 38 -18.36 3.00 -5.09
C ALA A 38 -19.29 1.94 -4.48
N TYR A 39 -18.75 1.01 -3.68
CA TYR A 39 -19.45 -0.21 -3.25
C TYR A 39 -19.46 -0.42 -1.73
N GLY A 40 -18.82 0.47 -0.98
CA GLY A 40 -18.74 0.40 0.47
C GLY A 40 -17.68 -0.57 0.99
N LYS A 41 -17.49 -0.52 2.33
CA LYS A 41 -16.41 -1.25 3.03
C LYS A 41 -16.44 -2.77 2.88
N ILE A 42 -17.62 -3.36 2.70
CA ILE A 42 -17.75 -4.82 2.59
C ILE A 42 -17.12 -5.30 1.28
N VAL A 43 -17.42 -4.61 0.17
CA VAL A 43 -16.85 -4.95 -1.14
C VAL A 43 -15.36 -4.60 -1.19
N ALA A 44 -14.95 -3.45 -0.64
CA ALA A 44 -13.55 -3.08 -0.55
C ALA A 44 -12.71 -4.15 0.18
N ARG A 45 -13.20 -4.70 1.29
CA ARG A 45 -12.54 -5.81 1.98
C ARG A 45 -12.42 -7.06 1.12
N LYS A 46 -13.46 -7.42 0.36
CA LYS A 46 -13.39 -8.58 -0.55
C LYS A 46 -12.31 -8.37 -1.61
N VAL A 47 -12.21 -7.18 -2.18
CA VAL A 47 -11.16 -6.82 -3.15
C VAL A 47 -9.77 -6.99 -2.52
N VAL A 48 -9.57 -6.44 -1.31
CA VAL A 48 -8.32 -6.59 -0.57
C VAL A 48 -7.99 -8.06 -0.28
N TYR A 49 -8.95 -8.86 0.17
CA TYR A 49 -8.71 -10.27 0.48
C TYR A 49 -8.36 -11.09 -0.76
N ILE A 50 -9.04 -10.87 -1.87
CA ILE A 50 -8.71 -11.52 -3.14
C ILE A 50 -7.31 -11.10 -3.60
N GLY A 51 -7.01 -9.80 -3.57
CA GLY A 51 -5.68 -9.28 -3.89
C GLY A 51 -4.59 -9.83 -2.98
N PHE A 52 -4.87 -9.99 -1.68
CA PHE A 52 -3.98 -10.59 -0.70
C PHE A 52 -3.66 -12.05 -1.03
N VAL A 53 -4.68 -12.88 -1.28
CA VAL A 53 -4.49 -14.30 -1.63
C VAL A 53 -3.67 -14.44 -2.90
N ILE A 54 -4.02 -13.70 -3.96
CA ILE A 54 -3.27 -13.70 -5.22
C ILE A 54 -1.84 -13.20 -4.98
N GLY A 55 -1.66 -12.12 -4.22
CA GLY A 55 -0.36 -11.55 -3.90
C GLY A 55 0.54 -12.52 -3.14
N ILE A 56 0.00 -13.24 -2.15
CA ILE A 56 0.75 -14.28 -1.42
C ILE A 56 1.17 -15.41 -2.35
N LEU A 57 0.25 -15.95 -3.17
CA LEU A 57 0.59 -17.03 -4.09
C LEU A 57 1.70 -16.61 -5.05
N LEU A 58 1.59 -15.43 -5.67
CA LEU A 58 2.62 -14.91 -6.57
C LEU A 58 3.96 -14.70 -5.83
N THR A 59 3.92 -14.19 -4.60
CA THR A 59 5.14 -13.99 -3.80
C THR A 59 5.81 -15.32 -3.50
N LEU A 60 5.06 -16.31 -3.02
CA LEU A 60 5.63 -17.62 -2.67
C LEU A 60 6.20 -18.36 -3.87
N PHE A 61 5.48 -18.35 -5.01
CA PHE A 61 5.92 -19.13 -6.19
C PHE A 61 6.94 -18.42 -7.09
N ILE A 62 6.95 -17.08 -7.09
CA ILE A 62 7.77 -16.32 -8.04
C ILE A 62 8.91 -15.55 -7.36
N SER A 63 8.64 -14.96 -6.17
CA SER A 63 9.57 -13.99 -5.58
C SER A 63 10.33 -14.53 -4.37
N THR A 64 9.88 -15.62 -3.74
CA THR A 64 10.49 -16.09 -2.50
C THR A 64 11.58 -17.11 -2.78
N ASN A 65 12.81 -16.79 -2.35
CA ASN A 65 13.89 -17.77 -2.25
C ASN A 65 13.86 -18.38 -0.84
N PHE A 66 13.40 -19.62 -0.73
CA PHE A 66 13.29 -20.31 0.56
C PHE A 66 14.65 -20.67 1.20
N SER A 67 15.72 -20.55 0.48
CA SER A 67 17.07 -20.73 1.02
C SER A 67 17.65 -19.46 1.63
N ASP A 68 16.98 -18.30 1.43
CA ASP A 68 17.40 -17.00 1.96
C ASP A 68 16.39 -16.49 2.98
N ILE A 69 16.86 -16.32 4.22
CA ILE A 69 16.02 -15.84 5.34
C ILE A 69 15.47 -14.43 5.13
N ILE A 70 16.23 -13.56 4.43
CA ILE A 70 15.78 -12.20 4.14
C ILE A 70 14.62 -12.24 3.14
N SER A 71 14.71 -13.09 2.12
CA SER A 71 13.63 -13.29 1.15
C SER A 71 12.34 -13.79 1.82
N ILE A 72 12.45 -14.71 2.78
CA ILE A 72 11.30 -15.20 3.56
C ILE A 72 10.70 -14.07 4.42
N ARG A 73 11.55 -13.28 5.09
CA ARG A 73 11.10 -12.14 5.90
C ARG A 73 10.40 -11.08 5.06
N ILE A 74 10.90 -10.79 3.84
CA ILE A 74 10.25 -9.89 2.89
C ILE A 74 8.86 -10.42 2.51
N ALA A 75 8.72 -11.71 2.23
CA ALA A 75 7.45 -12.32 1.89
C ALA A 75 6.42 -12.21 3.02
N ILE A 76 6.82 -12.55 4.25
CA ILE A 76 5.96 -12.45 5.44
C ILE A 76 5.64 -10.98 5.75
N GLY A 77 6.65 -10.12 5.78
CA GLY A 77 6.50 -8.70 6.09
C GLY A 77 5.54 -8.00 5.12
N SER A 78 5.69 -8.24 3.82
CA SER A 78 4.81 -7.64 2.82
C SER A 78 3.37 -8.15 2.90
N GLY A 79 3.17 -9.43 3.19
CA GLY A 79 1.83 -9.99 3.38
C GLY A 79 1.14 -9.37 4.60
N LEU A 80 1.79 -9.34 5.75
CA LEU A 80 1.24 -8.79 6.98
C LEU A 80 1.00 -7.27 6.87
N ALA A 81 1.98 -6.53 6.35
CA ALA A 81 1.85 -5.09 6.15
C ALA A 81 0.69 -4.76 5.22
N PHE A 82 0.60 -5.40 4.06
CA PHE A 82 -0.51 -5.23 3.12
C PHE A 82 -1.87 -5.48 3.79
N PHE A 83 -2.02 -6.61 4.47
CA PHE A 83 -3.28 -7.01 5.07
C PHE A 83 -3.73 -6.03 6.17
N ILE A 84 -2.83 -5.66 7.07
CA ILE A 84 -3.13 -4.76 8.18
C ILE A 84 -3.40 -3.34 7.67
N ALA A 85 -2.51 -2.81 6.83
CA ALA A 85 -2.61 -1.44 6.32
C ALA A 85 -3.90 -1.20 5.52
N HIS A 86 -4.26 -2.12 4.60
CA HIS A 86 -5.48 -1.97 3.81
C HIS A 86 -6.76 -2.12 4.63
N ASN A 87 -6.77 -2.94 5.68
CA ASN A 87 -7.93 -3.02 6.57
C ASN A 87 -8.10 -1.74 7.40
N ILE A 88 -7.01 -1.10 7.79
CA ILE A 88 -7.04 0.20 8.49
C ILE A 88 -7.45 1.31 7.53
N ASP A 89 -6.89 1.33 6.33
CA ASP A 89 -7.25 2.24 5.24
C ASP A 89 -8.76 2.23 5.00
N ILE A 90 -9.36 1.05 4.79
CA ILE A 90 -10.81 0.90 4.59
C ILE A 90 -11.62 1.47 5.76
N LYS A 91 -11.17 1.26 7.00
CA LYS A 91 -11.87 1.79 8.19
C LYS A 91 -11.81 3.31 8.25
N ILE A 92 -10.64 3.88 8.01
CA ILE A 92 -10.44 5.35 8.03
C ILE A 92 -11.25 5.98 6.92
N PHE A 93 -11.16 5.45 5.69
CA PHE A 93 -11.95 5.94 4.57
C PHE A 93 -13.45 5.94 4.87
N ASP A 94 -13.97 4.82 5.36
CA ASP A 94 -15.40 4.66 5.67
C ASP A 94 -15.87 5.65 6.76
N SER A 95 -15.03 5.91 7.76
CA SER A 95 -15.32 6.87 8.84
C SER A 95 -15.36 8.32 8.34
N LEU A 96 -14.53 8.64 7.35
CA LEU A 96 -14.35 10.01 6.83
C LEU A 96 -15.10 10.26 5.52
N ARG A 97 -15.80 9.26 4.96
CA ARG A 97 -16.43 9.35 3.63
C ARG A 97 -17.45 10.47 3.45
N LYS A 98 -18.10 10.90 4.56
CA LYS A 98 -19.09 11.98 4.55
C LYS A 98 -18.48 13.39 4.53
N LEU A 99 -17.17 13.50 4.74
CA LEU A 99 -16.45 14.75 4.68
C LEU A 99 -16.18 15.16 3.23
N HIS A 100 -15.41 16.24 3.04
CA HIS A 100 -15.01 16.68 1.71
C HIS A 100 -14.36 15.52 0.92
N TRP A 101 -14.61 15.46 -0.38
CA TRP A 101 -14.25 14.33 -1.26
C TRP A 101 -12.80 13.87 -1.15
N SER A 102 -11.86 14.77 -0.85
CA SER A 102 -10.42 14.48 -0.76
C SER A 102 -9.98 14.01 0.63
N VAL A 103 -10.75 14.27 1.68
CA VAL A 103 -10.35 13.99 3.06
C VAL A 103 -10.28 12.48 3.31
N ALA A 104 -11.29 11.74 2.87
CA ALA A 104 -11.31 10.30 3.06
C ALA A 104 -10.12 9.60 2.38
N PRO A 105 -9.90 9.74 1.04
CA PRO A 105 -8.82 9.03 0.37
C PRO A 105 -7.43 9.52 0.81
N LEU A 106 -7.26 10.82 1.08
CA LEU A 106 -5.97 11.31 1.54
C LEU A 106 -5.60 10.77 2.93
N SER A 107 -6.53 10.87 3.89
CA SER A 107 -6.27 10.40 5.25
C SER A 107 -6.08 8.90 5.31
N SER A 108 -6.92 8.11 4.62
CA SER A 108 -6.78 6.65 4.59
C SER A 108 -5.46 6.22 3.99
N SER A 109 -5.08 6.78 2.84
CA SER A 109 -3.81 6.47 2.17
C SER A 109 -2.58 6.91 2.97
N VAL A 110 -2.62 8.05 3.67
CA VAL A 110 -1.51 8.50 4.54
C VAL A 110 -1.32 7.54 5.70
N PHE A 111 -2.36 7.25 6.48
CA PHE A 111 -2.26 6.33 7.61
C PHE A 111 -1.95 4.89 7.16
N GLY A 112 -2.57 4.43 6.08
CA GLY A 112 -2.28 3.13 5.49
C GLY A 112 -0.82 3.02 5.07
N SER A 113 -0.27 4.02 4.38
CA SER A 113 1.13 4.04 3.96
C SER A 113 2.12 4.05 5.13
N ILE A 114 1.83 4.81 6.19
CA ILE A 114 2.68 4.83 7.40
C ILE A 114 2.74 3.41 8.01
N ILE A 115 1.58 2.80 8.22
CA ILE A 115 1.50 1.47 8.83
C ILE A 115 2.15 0.41 7.93
N ASP A 116 1.84 0.43 6.63
CA ASP A 116 2.44 -0.49 5.66
C ASP A 116 3.97 -0.41 5.67
N THR A 117 4.50 0.79 5.54
CA THR A 117 5.94 1.01 5.46
C THR A 117 6.66 0.55 6.74
N PHE A 118 6.22 1.00 7.90
CA PHE A 118 6.92 0.65 9.14
C PHE A 118 6.77 -0.83 9.50
N LEU A 119 5.62 -1.44 9.27
CA LEU A 119 5.45 -2.89 9.47
C LEU A 119 6.32 -3.68 8.50
N PHE A 120 6.30 -3.34 7.23
CA PHE A 120 7.08 -4.04 6.23
C PHE A 120 8.58 -3.98 6.52
N PHE A 121 9.15 -2.78 6.64
CA PHE A 121 10.58 -2.61 6.80
C PHE A 121 11.09 -3.16 8.14
N SER A 122 10.32 -3.05 9.22
CA SER A 122 10.70 -3.64 10.50
C SER A 122 10.71 -5.18 10.44
N ILE A 123 9.70 -5.82 9.86
CA ILE A 123 9.66 -7.28 9.76
C ILE A 123 10.75 -7.79 8.80
N ALA A 124 10.90 -7.14 7.65
CA ALA A 124 11.85 -7.59 6.63
C ALA A 124 13.31 -7.41 7.05
N PHE A 125 13.66 -6.28 7.66
CA PHE A 125 15.06 -5.87 7.76
C PHE A 125 15.56 -5.56 9.18
N TYR A 126 14.70 -5.56 10.21
CA TYR A 126 15.16 -5.34 11.58
C TYR A 126 16.21 -6.39 11.99
N GLY A 127 17.36 -5.90 12.51
CA GLY A 127 18.49 -6.76 12.92
C GLY A 127 19.34 -7.29 11.75
N THR A 128 19.22 -6.70 10.56
CA THR A 128 20.11 -6.92 9.42
C THR A 128 21.03 -5.72 9.22
N ASP A 129 22.04 -5.85 8.34
CA ASP A 129 22.94 -4.75 7.98
C ASP A 129 22.31 -3.71 7.04
N VAL A 130 21.04 -3.94 6.62
CA VAL A 130 20.30 -3.04 5.73
C VAL A 130 19.89 -1.78 6.51
N PRO A 131 20.13 -0.55 6.00
CA PRO A 131 19.70 0.70 6.63
C PRO A 131 18.17 0.89 6.48
N TRP A 132 17.41 0.00 7.10
CA TRP A 132 15.97 -0.14 6.88
C TRP A 132 15.17 1.11 7.25
N LEU A 133 15.61 1.89 8.24
CA LEU A 133 14.90 3.12 8.62
C LEU A 133 15.01 4.20 7.53
N THR A 134 16.17 4.35 6.91
CA THR A 134 16.38 5.28 5.79
C THR A 134 15.55 4.87 4.58
N LEU A 135 15.53 3.56 4.26
CA LEU A 135 14.70 3.01 3.19
C LEU A 135 13.20 3.20 3.50
N ALA A 136 12.77 3.00 4.73
CA ALA A 136 11.39 3.21 5.15
C ALA A 136 10.96 4.67 4.98
N LEU A 137 11.80 5.62 5.36
CA LEU A 137 11.50 7.05 5.20
C LEU A 137 11.46 7.47 3.73
N GLY A 138 12.37 6.94 2.90
CA GLY A 138 12.36 7.15 1.46
C GLY A 138 11.10 6.59 0.79
N ASP A 139 10.75 5.33 1.10
CA ASP A 139 9.53 4.66 0.64
C ASP A 139 8.27 5.44 1.04
N LEU A 140 8.17 5.84 2.31
CA LEU A 140 7.05 6.63 2.81
C LEU A 140 6.92 7.97 2.09
N THR A 141 8.03 8.68 1.87
CA THR A 141 8.01 9.96 1.17
C THR A 141 7.43 9.83 -0.24
N VAL A 142 7.88 8.82 -0.99
CA VAL A 142 7.36 8.55 -2.34
C VAL A 142 5.90 8.17 -2.30
N LYS A 143 5.49 7.30 -1.37
CA LYS A 143 4.07 6.89 -1.20
C LYS A 143 3.18 8.10 -0.92
N LEU A 144 3.60 9.02 -0.07
CA LEU A 144 2.83 10.24 0.24
C LEU A 144 2.71 11.17 -0.97
N ILE A 145 3.79 11.37 -1.74
CA ILE A 145 3.75 12.16 -2.97
C ILE A 145 2.77 11.52 -3.98
N ILE A 146 2.85 10.21 -4.18
CA ILE A 146 1.96 9.51 -5.12
C ILE A 146 0.52 9.54 -4.60
N ALA A 147 0.27 9.40 -3.30
CA ALA A 147 -1.07 9.52 -2.73
C ALA A 147 -1.71 10.88 -3.03
N LEU A 148 -0.93 11.97 -2.93
CA LEU A 148 -1.39 13.31 -3.34
C LEU A 148 -1.71 13.38 -4.83
N LEU A 149 -0.84 12.84 -5.69
CA LEU A 149 -1.06 12.81 -7.13
C LEU A 149 -2.28 11.98 -7.53
N MET A 150 -2.54 10.88 -6.81
CA MET A 150 -3.70 10.00 -7.04
C MET A 150 -5.05 10.65 -6.69
N LEU A 151 -5.07 11.77 -5.95
CA LEU A 151 -6.30 12.55 -5.76
C LEU A 151 -6.85 13.10 -7.08
N ILE A 152 -5.99 13.35 -8.08
CA ILE A 152 -6.42 13.88 -9.40
C ILE A 152 -7.28 12.84 -10.13
N PRO A 153 -6.77 11.63 -10.45
CA PRO A 153 -7.61 10.61 -11.09
C PRO A 153 -8.78 10.18 -10.19
N PHE A 154 -8.62 10.15 -8.86
CA PHE A 154 -9.71 9.85 -7.94
C PHE A 154 -10.87 10.84 -8.14
N ARG A 155 -10.61 12.15 -8.17
CA ARG A 155 -11.63 13.17 -8.38
C ARG A 155 -12.34 13.03 -9.73
N ILE A 156 -11.59 12.67 -10.78
CA ILE A 156 -12.18 12.48 -12.12
C ILE A 156 -13.14 11.29 -12.11
N LEU A 157 -12.70 10.18 -11.52
CA LEU A 157 -13.48 8.93 -11.51
C LEU A 157 -14.73 9.03 -10.64
N ILE A 158 -14.65 9.65 -9.46
CA ILE A 158 -15.82 9.76 -8.57
C ILE A 158 -16.94 10.62 -9.12
N LYS A 159 -16.68 11.51 -10.10
CA LYS A 159 -17.76 12.27 -10.78
C LYS A 159 -18.74 11.35 -11.51
N ASN A 160 -18.28 10.21 -11.99
CA ASN A 160 -19.05 9.23 -12.74
C ASN A 160 -19.52 8.04 -11.90
N ILE A 161 -19.07 7.96 -10.64
CA ILE A 161 -19.41 6.88 -9.70
C ILE A 161 -20.42 7.41 -8.70
N ARG A 162 -21.60 6.75 -8.58
CA ARG A 162 -22.53 7.02 -7.48
C ARG A 162 -21.88 6.64 -6.14
N ASP A 163 -21.95 7.54 -5.18
CA ASP A 163 -21.48 7.25 -3.82
C ASP A 163 -22.38 6.22 -3.15
N TYR A 164 -21.80 5.19 -2.59
CA TYR A 164 -22.51 4.18 -1.80
C TYR A 164 -23.37 4.78 -0.68
N SER A 165 -22.92 5.89 -0.07
CA SER A 165 -23.67 6.58 0.99
C SER A 165 -24.98 7.24 0.53
N GLN A 166 -25.22 7.34 -0.79
CA GLN A 166 -26.48 7.89 -1.33
C GLN A 166 -27.56 6.81 -1.49
N ASN A 167 -27.20 5.53 -1.29
CA ASN A 167 -28.12 4.40 -1.44
C ASN A 167 -28.50 3.76 -0.09
N THR A 168 -28.02 4.33 1.02
CA THR A 168 -28.34 3.95 2.41
C THR A 168 -28.90 5.14 3.17
#